data_419a97ba487858359f66e7c88d83a2ef
#
_entry.id   419a97ba487858359f66e7c88d83a2ef
#
_cell.length_a   1.000
_cell.length_b   1.000
_cell.length_c   1.000
_cell.angle_alpha   90.00
_cell.angle_beta   90.00
_cell.angle_gamma   90.00
#
_symmetry.space_group_name_H-M   'P 1'
#
loop_
_entity.id
_entity.type
_entity.pdbx_description
1 polymer ?
#
loop_
_entity_poly.entity_id
_entity_poly.type
_entity_poly.pdbx_seq_one_letter_code
_entity_poly.pdbx_strand_id
1 'polypeptide(L)'
;MAFPINRRKFVAAASASLACAALDLEAAPPFGQRICGFEKPLQFLSYAELADTMALIGFSGIEATVRAGGHVLPHKVEDDLPRLHDALQKRGLEITIIATDINAVDHPQAELVLRTAAKLGIRHYRMQWYRYDLRKPILPQLDQIAAKLTALAQLTRESKMSAIYQNHSGADIVGAPVWDIYGLIKKYDPKTIGLGFDIHHAMVEGGLSWPIQFKLIAPSLAAVYVKDFVWEKGAVKDVPLGQGRVDPKFVTMVRESGFSGPLCLHVEYLEGKKEDVLTEAFSRDLATLRSWLGA
;
A
#
# COMPACT_ATOMS: atom_id res chain seq x y z
N MET A 1 23.91 -34.62 64.38
CA MET A 1 25.03 -33.98 63.67
C MET A 1 24.49 -33.21 62.49
N ALA A 2 24.43 -31.91 62.61
CA ALA A 2 23.93 -31.04 61.54
C ALA A 2 25.10 -30.40 60.79
N PHE A 3 25.18 -30.57 59.49
CA PHE A 3 26.20 -29.92 58.66
C PHE A 3 25.73 -28.52 58.25
N PRO A 4 26.53 -27.48 58.42
CA PRO A 4 26.15 -26.12 58.05
C PRO A 4 26.27 -25.93 56.52
N ILE A 5 25.17 -25.54 55.88
CA ILE A 5 25.12 -25.16 54.44
C ILE A 5 25.75 -23.76 54.32
N ASN A 6 26.87 -23.69 53.63
CA ASN A 6 27.62 -22.46 53.40
C ASN A 6 26.92 -21.59 52.32
N ARG A 7 26.19 -20.56 52.74
CA ARG A 7 25.40 -19.62 51.89
C ARG A 7 26.24 -18.81 50.87
N ARG A 8 27.56 -18.84 50.93
CA ARG A 8 28.44 -18.08 50.05
C ARG A 8 28.75 -18.75 48.69
N LYS A 9 28.42 -20.02 48.52
CA LYS A 9 28.65 -20.73 47.25
C LYS A 9 27.42 -20.79 46.32
N PHE A 10 26.26 -20.28 46.76
CA PHE A 10 25.03 -20.30 45.97
C PHE A 10 24.81 -19.01 45.15
N VAL A 11 25.58 -17.94 45.43
CA VAL A 11 25.45 -16.64 44.74
C VAL A 11 26.36 -16.52 43.51
N ALA A 12 27.34 -17.43 43.34
CA ALA A 12 28.31 -17.35 42.27
C ALA A 12 27.91 -18.16 41.00
N ALA A 13 26.77 -18.88 40.99
CA ALA A 13 26.34 -19.72 39.85
C ALA A 13 25.12 -19.17 39.13
N ALA A 14 24.59 -17.98 39.50
CA ALA A 14 23.41 -17.36 38.89
C ALA A 14 23.72 -16.12 38.03
N SER A 15 25.01 -15.87 37.72
CA SER A 15 25.43 -14.69 36.93
C SER A 15 25.99 -15.05 35.55
N ALA A 16 25.71 -16.24 35.06
CA ALA A 16 26.08 -16.59 33.70
C ALA A 16 24.82 -16.96 32.89
N SER A 17 24.59 -16.20 31.84
CA SER A 17 23.65 -16.49 30.73
C SER A 17 22.26 -15.90 30.86
N LEU A 18 22.15 -14.59 30.87
CA LEU A 18 21.10 -13.85 30.15
C LEU A 18 21.78 -12.80 29.24
N ALA A 19 22.57 -13.27 28.30
CA ALA A 19 22.74 -12.56 27.06
C ALA A 19 21.43 -12.76 26.29
N CYS A 20 20.38 -12.00 26.62
CA CYS A 20 19.31 -11.74 25.70
C CYS A 20 19.98 -11.18 24.45
N ALA A 21 19.98 -11.97 23.37
CA ALA A 21 20.10 -11.42 22.04
C ALA A 21 18.97 -10.40 21.93
N ALA A 22 19.30 -9.12 22.15
CA ALA A 22 18.49 -8.03 21.66
C ALA A 22 18.49 -8.25 20.15
N LEU A 23 17.43 -8.87 19.63
CA LEU A 23 17.05 -8.67 18.25
C LEU A 23 16.89 -7.15 18.17
N ASP A 24 17.84 -6.50 17.53
CA ASP A 24 17.65 -5.13 17.06
C ASP A 24 16.44 -5.18 16.13
N LEU A 25 15.25 -5.01 16.72
CA LEU A 25 14.09 -4.60 15.98
C LEU A 25 14.44 -3.18 15.51
N GLU A 26 15.01 -3.10 14.31
CA GLU A 26 15.13 -1.81 13.64
C GLU A 26 13.75 -1.16 13.71
N ALA A 27 13.67 -0.04 14.40
CA ALA A 27 12.43 0.71 14.49
C ALA A 27 11.99 1.04 13.05
N ALA A 28 10.74 0.76 12.74
CA ALA A 28 10.22 1.09 11.41
C ALA A 28 10.53 2.57 11.09
N PRO A 29 11.02 2.87 9.89
CA PRO A 29 11.35 4.24 9.53
C PRO A 29 10.15 5.16 9.72
N PRO A 30 10.35 6.44 10.10
CA PRO A 30 9.26 7.40 10.22
C PRO A 30 8.41 7.46 8.95
N PHE A 31 7.11 7.73 9.12
CA PHE A 31 6.19 7.88 7.98
C PHE A 31 6.74 8.87 6.94
N GLY A 32 6.71 8.48 5.67
CA GLY A 32 7.18 9.28 4.54
C GLY A 32 8.69 9.22 4.28
N GLN A 33 9.46 8.52 5.10
CA GLN A 33 10.88 8.32 4.81
C GLN A 33 11.10 7.40 3.59
N ARG A 34 10.19 6.43 3.37
CA ARG A 34 10.18 5.58 2.18
C ARG A 34 8.92 5.89 1.36
N ILE A 35 9.11 6.37 0.14
CA ILE A 35 8.04 6.70 -0.80
C ILE A 35 8.19 5.80 -2.01
N CYS A 36 7.14 5.10 -2.39
CA CYS A 36 7.09 4.36 -3.65
C CYS A 36 6.32 5.15 -4.71
N GLY A 37 6.70 4.94 -5.97
CA GLY A 37 5.97 5.49 -7.13
C GLY A 37 5.10 4.43 -7.78
N PHE A 38 3.87 4.77 -8.17
CA PHE A 38 3.03 3.89 -8.98
C PHE A 38 3.55 3.83 -10.42
N GLU A 39 4.05 2.68 -10.84
CA GLU A 39 4.79 2.56 -12.11
C GLU A 39 3.91 2.51 -13.36
N LYS A 40 2.58 2.42 -13.22
CA LYS A 40 1.63 2.26 -14.33
C LYS A 40 1.91 3.17 -15.53
N PRO A 41 2.19 4.49 -15.39
CA PRO A 41 2.49 5.34 -16.54
C PRO A 41 3.79 5.00 -17.27
N LEU A 42 4.70 4.26 -16.61
CA LEU A 42 6.02 3.87 -17.10
C LEU A 42 6.11 2.37 -17.49
N GLN A 43 5.02 1.62 -17.44
CA GLN A 43 5.01 0.18 -17.73
C GLN A 43 5.35 -0.20 -19.17
N PHE A 44 5.58 0.77 -20.05
CA PHE A 44 6.10 0.55 -21.40
C PHE A 44 7.62 0.39 -21.45
N LEU A 45 8.34 0.76 -20.38
CA LEU A 45 9.78 0.59 -20.24
C LEU A 45 10.12 -0.88 -19.98
N SER A 46 11.33 -1.30 -20.36
CA SER A 46 11.86 -2.57 -19.84
C SER A 46 12.08 -2.50 -18.33
N TYR A 47 12.17 -3.63 -17.65
CA TYR A 47 12.40 -3.67 -16.19
C TYR A 47 13.68 -2.95 -15.75
N ALA A 48 14.73 -3.01 -16.58
CA ALA A 48 15.99 -2.31 -16.32
C ALA A 48 15.85 -0.79 -16.46
N GLU A 49 15.22 -0.31 -17.55
CA GLU A 49 14.95 1.10 -17.77
C GLU A 49 14.03 1.67 -16.68
N LEU A 50 12.97 0.94 -16.30
CA LEU A 50 12.11 1.34 -15.19
C LEU A 50 12.89 1.50 -13.88
N ALA A 51 13.76 0.52 -13.57
CA ALA A 51 14.57 0.57 -12.35
C ALA A 51 15.53 1.78 -12.37
N ASP A 52 16.16 2.06 -13.52
CA ASP A 52 17.04 3.22 -13.68
C ASP A 52 16.28 4.54 -13.53
N THR A 53 15.12 4.65 -14.17
CA THR A 53 14.26 5.84 -14.10
C THR A 53 13.75 6.10 -12.69
N MET A 54 13.23 5.07 -11.99
CA MET A 54 12.72 5.23 -10.63
C MET A 54 13.82 5.56 -9.61
N ALA A 55 15.03 5.00 -9.79
CA ALA A 55 16.20 5.37 -8.99
C ALA A 55 16.65 6.82 -9.25
N LEU A 56 16.67 7.24 -10.52
CA LEU A 56 17.02 8.62 -10.92
C LEU A 56 16.05 9.64 -10.31
N ILE A 57 14.74 9.35 -10.30
CA ILE A 57 13.72 10.19 -9.67
C ILE A 57 13.93 10.26 -8.15
N GLY A 58 14.47 9.20 -7.53
CA GLY A 58 14.76 9.14 -6.09
C GLY A 58 13.67 8.48 -5.26
N PHE A 59 12.87 7.60 -5.84
CA PHE A 59 11.98 6.73 -5.06
C PHE A 59 12.77 5.67 -4.28
N SER A 60 12.17 5.13 -3.21
CA SER A 60 12.72 3.97 -2.49
C SER A 60 12.17 2.63 -2.99
N GLY A 61 11.15 2.67 -3.82
CA GLY A 61 10.51 1.49 -4.39
C GLY A 61 9.38 1.84 -5.34
N ILE A 62 8.65 0.82 -5.76
CA ILE A 62 7.51 0.97 -6.66
C ILE A 62 6.25 0.28 -6.14
N GLU A 63 5.10 0.77 -6.58
CA GLU A 63 3.88 -0.02 -6.67
C GLU A 63 3.82 -0.62 -8.08
N ALA A 64 4.06 -1.94 -8.18
CA ALA A 64 4.15 -2.65 -9.45
C ALA A 64 2.79 -3.18 -9.89
N THR A 65 2.45 -3.06 -11.18
CA THR A 65 1.19 -3.60 -11.74
C THR A 65 1.34 -5.09 -12.06
N VAL A 66 0.67 -5.94 -11.27
CA VAL A 66 0.63 -7.40 -11.45
C VAL A 66 -0.82 -7.81 -11.71
N ARG A 67 -1.29 -7.53 -12.93
CA ARG A 67 -2.69 -7.69 -13.31
C ARG A 67 -2.86 -7.79 -14.82
N ALA A 68 -4.07 -8.03 -15.30
CA ALA A 68 -4.38 -7.96 -16.74
C ALA A 68 -4.02 -6.56 -17.29
N GLY A 69 -3.23 -6.54 -18.38
CA GLY A 69 -2.72 -5.28 -18.97
C GLY A 69 -1.69 -4.53 -18.12
N GLY A 70 -1.20 -5.13 -17.03
CA GLY A 70 -0.12 -4.58 -16.22
C GLY A 70 1.26 -4.91 -16.79
N HIS A 71 2.29 -4.40 -16.14
CA HIS A 71 3.69 -4.65 -16.51
C HIS A 71 4.07 -6.13 -16.32
N VAL A 72 3.56 -6.77 -15.27
CA VAL A 72 3.65 -8.21 -15.05
C VAL A 72 2.26 -8.82 -15.24
N LEU A 73 2.15 -9.76 -16.18
CA LEU A 73 0.89 -10.47 -16.39
C LEU A 73 0.74 -11.60 -15.36
N PRO A 74 -0.45 -11.81 -14.75
CA PRO A 74 -0.64 -12.80 -13.69
C PRO A 74 -0.20 -14.22 -14.06
N HIS A 75 -0.44 -14.66 -15.30
CA HIS A 75 -0.05 -15.98 -15.79
C HIS A 75 1.45 -16.14 -16.08
N LYS A 76 2.22 -15.03 -16.04
CA LYS A 76 3.69 -15.00 -16.20
C LYS A 76 4.40 -14.59 -14.91
N VAL A 77 3.67 -14.50 -13.81
CA VAL A 77 4.18 -13.92 -12.56
C VAL A 77 5.40 -14.66 -12.02
N GLU A 78 5.51 -15.97 -12.21
CA GLU A 78 6.65 -16.77 -11.73
C GLU A 78 7.94 -16.45 -12.47
N ASP A 79 7.85 -16.04 -13.74
CA ASP A 79 9.02 -15.69 -14.58
C ASP A 79 9.32 -14.18 -14.49
N ASP A 80 8.29 -13.34 -14.64
CA ASP A 80 8.46 -11.91 -14.86
C ASP A 80 8.61 -11.11 -13.55
N LEU A 81 7.89 -11.48 -12.47
CA LEU A 81 8.01 -10.76 -11.20
C LEU A 81 9.41 -10.87 -10.56
N PRO A 82 10.08 -12.05 -10.56
CA PRO A 82 11.48 -12.15 -10.13
C PRO A 82 12.42 -11.27 -10.98
N ARG A 83 12.23 -11.21 -12.30
CA ARG A 83 13.07 -10.39 -13.19
C ARG A 83 12.91 -8.89 -12.91
N LEU A 84 11.67 -8.43 -12.68
CA LEU A 84 11.41 -7.05 -12.25
C LEU A 84 12.03 -6.77 -10.88
N HIS A 85 11.83 -7.67 -9.93
CA HIS A 85 12.41 -7.57 -8.59
C HIS A 85 13.94 -7.45 -8.64
N ASP A 86 14.62 -8.32 -9.39
CA ASP A 86 16.08 -8.31 -9.53
C ASP A 86 16.60 -7.02 -10.19
N ALA A 87 15.88 -6.48 -11.18
CA ALA A 87 16.22 -5.20 -11.80
C ALA A 87 16.18 -4.05 -10.80
N LEU A 88 15.13 -4.00 -9.97
CA LEU A 88 14.96 -2.99 -8.92
C LEU A 88 16.01 -3.14 -7.81
N GLN A 89 16.29 -4.36 -7.35
CA GLN A 89 17.29 -4.62 -6.31
C GLN A 89 18.71 -4.16 -6.73
N LYS A 90 19.07 -4.28 -8.00
CA LYS A 90 20.34 -3.76 -8.52
C LYS A 90 20.49 -2.24 -8.40
N ARG A 91 19.40 -1.53 -8.19
CA ARG A 91 19.34 -0.07 -7.96
C ARG A 91 18.99 0.30 -6.52
N GLY A 92 18.95 -0.67 -5.61
CA GLY A 92 18.55 -0.46 -4.21
C GLY A 92 17.08 -0.11 -4.02
N LEU A 93 16.22 -0.46 -5.00
CA LEU A 93 14.78 -0.26 -4.96
C LEU A 93 14.06 -1.54 -4.56
N GLU A 94 12.86 -1.39 -3.97
CA GLU A 94 12.00 -2.51 -3.61
C GLU A 94 10.67 -2.50 -4.39
N ILE A 95 10.00 -3.65 -4.48
CA ILE A 95 8.58 -3.69 -4.80
C ILE A 95 7.83 -3.55 -3.49
N THR A 96 7.37 -2.34 -3.20
CA THR A 96 6.69 -2.01 -1.94
C THR A 96 5.27 -2.57 -1.89
N ILE A 97 4.55 -2.47 -3.03
CA ILE A 97 3.17 -2.95 -3.21
C ILE A 97 3.07 -3.58 -4.59
N ILE A 98 2.28 -4.64 -4.75
CA ILE A 98 1.80 -5.08 -6.06
C ILE A 98 0.34 -4.68 -6.24
N ALA A 99 0.00 -3.98 -7.31
CA ALA A 99 -1.37 -3.64 -7.70
C ALA A 99 -1.97 -4.76 -8.53
N THR A 100 -2.99 -5.43 -8.00
CA THR A 100 -3.55 -6.65 -8.59
C THR A 100 -5.02 -6.47 -9.01
N ASP A 101 -5.56 -7.43 -9.74
CA ASP A 101 -6.99 -7.60 -10.01
C ASP A 101 -7.66 -8.62 -9.06
N ILE A 102 -6.96 -9.01 -7.98
CA ILE A 102 -7.44 -9.98 -7.00
C ILE A 102 -8.35 -9.31 -5.98
N ASN A 103 -9.59 -9.77 -5.88
CA ASN A 103 -10.54 -9.39 -4.82
C ASN A 103 -11.34 -10.58 -4.27
N ALA A 104 -11.04 -11.79 -4.74
CA ALA A 104 -11.66 -13.02 -4.28
C ALA A 104 -10.71 -14.21 -4.46
N VAL A 105 -10.90 -15.29 -3.72
CA VAL A 105 -10.05 -16.48 -3.79
C VAL A 105 -10.25 -17.30 -5.06
N ASP A 106 -11.39 -17.15 -5.71
CA ASP A 106 -11.72 -17.81 -6.98
C ASP A 106 -11.14 -17.09 -8.20
N HIS A 107 -10.38 -15.99 -8.01
CA HIS A 107 -9.59 -15.41 -9.09
C HIS A 107 -8.53 -16.42 -9.56
N PRO A 108 -8.47 -16.76 -10.86
CA PRO A 108 -7.70 -17.90 -11.37
C PRO A 108 -6.21 -17.91 -10.98
N GLN A 109 -5.63 -16.74 -10.75
CA GLN A 109 -4.20 -16.57 -10.46
C GLN A 109 -3.95 -16.07 -9.02
N ALA A 110 -4.97 -15.97 -8.15
CA ALA A 110 -4.82 -15.37 -6.84
C ALA A 110 -3.69 -16.01 -6.03
N GLU A 111 -3.74 -17.32 -5.85
CA GLU A 111 -2.75 -18.06 -5.07
C GLU A 111 -1.35 -17.97 -5.68
N LEU A 112 -1.24 -18.13 -7.01
CA LEU A 112 0.02 -18.07 -7.74
C LEU A 112 0.71 -16.72 -7.56
N VAL A 113 -0.02 -15.63 -7.78
CA VAL A 113 0.50 -14.25 -7.65
C VAL A 113 0.95 -13.97 -6.22
N LEU A 114 0.10 -14.26 -5.23
CA LEU A 114 0.41 -13.96 -3.83
C LEU A 114 1.58 -14.80 -3.30
N ARG A 115 1.66 -16.10 -3.64
CA ARG A 115 2.78 -16.96 -3.23
C ARG A 115 4.09 -16.56 -3.90
N THR A 116 4.06 -16.19 -5.18
CA THR A 116 5.25 -15.73 -5.89
C THR A 116 5.77 -14.42 -5.30
N ALA A 117 4.89 -13.44 -5.07
CA ALA A 117 5.25 -12.18 -4.42
C ALA A 117 5.84 -12.41 -3.02
N ALA A 118 5.22 -13.27 -2.22
CA ALA A 118 5.69 -13.58 -0.87
C ALA A 118 7.08 -14.24 -0.83
N LYS A 119 7.39 -15.12 -1.79
CA LYS A 119 8.73 -15.73 -1.95
C LYS A 119 9.82 -14.69 -2.19
N LEU A 120 9.49 -13.59 -2.88
CA LEU A 120 10.40 -12.47 -3.15
C LEU A 120 10.49 -11.46 -1.99
N GLY A 121 9.81 -11.72 -0.87
CA GLY A 121 9.81 -10.81 0.27
C GLY A 121 8.80 -9.68 0.17
N ILE A 122 8.02 -9.58 -0.89
CA ILE A 122 6.94 -8.60 -1.04
C ILE A 122 5.84 -8.92 -0.03
N ARG A 123 5.31 -7.90 0.66
CA ARG A 123 4.34 -8.10 1.75
C ARG A 123 2.98 -7.49 1.50
N HIS A 124 2.86 -6.57 0.55
CA HIS A 124 1.62 -5.83 0.33
C HIS A 124 1.09 -6.04 -1.08
N TYR A 125 -0.22 -6.24 -1.18
CA TYR A 125 -0.90 -6.18 -2.46
C TYR A 125 -2.15 -5.32 -2.38
N ARG A 126 -2.35 -4.47 -3.39
CA ARG A 126 -3.58 -3.70 -3.55
C ARG A 126 -4.60 -4.57 -4.27
N MET A 127 -5.77 -4.66 -3.67
CA MET A 127 -6.91 -5.42 -4.19
C MET A 127 -7.57 -4.70 -5.36
N GLN A 128 -8.29 -5.45 -6.19
CA GLN A 128 -9.27 -4.88 -7.11
C GLN A 128 -10.51 -4.42 -6.33
N TRP A 129 -11.13 -3.35 -6.80
CA TRP A 129 -12.35 -2.83 -6.21
C TRP A 129 -13.54 -3.77 -6.42
N TYR A 130 -14.47 -3.75 -5.48
CA TYR A 130 -15.81 -4.27 -5.68
C TYR A 130 -16.68 -3.18 -6.30
N ARG A 131 -17.71 -3.59 -7.05
CA ARG A 131 -18.68 -2.69 -7.65
C ARG A 131 -20.09 -3.09 -7.25
N TYR A 132 -20.95 -2.09 -7.06
CA TYR A 132 -22.36 -2.29 -6.87
C TYR A 132 -23.09 -2.47 -8.21
N ASP A 133 -24.05 -3.40 -8.25
CA ASP A 133 -25.12 -3.37 -9.23
C ASP A 133 -26.23 -2.45 -8.67
N LEU A 134 -26.26 -1.20 -9.15
CA LEU A 134 -27.19 -0.19 -8.66
C LEU A 134 -28.67 -0.51 -8.95
N ARG A 135 -28.96 -1.55 -9.72
CA ARG A 135 -30.32 -2.08 -9.95
C ARG A 135 -30.79 -2.97 -8.80
N LYS A 136 -29.92 -3.31 -7.85
CA LYS A 136 -30.19 -4.21 -6.71
C LYS A 136 -30.01 -3.50 -5.38
N PRO A 137 -30.66 -3.97 -4.31
CA PRO A 137 -30.44 -3.46 -2.97
C PRO A 137 -28.94 -3.54 -2.58
N ILE A 138 -28.44 -2.51 -1.92
CA ILE A 138 -27.01 -2.37 -1.56
C ILE A 138 -26.61 -3.34 -0.45
N LEU A 139 -27.37 -3.44 0.64
CA LEU A 139 -26.97 -4.21 1.82
C LEU A 139 -26.72 -5.70 1.52
N PRO A 140 -27.56 -6.44 0.75
CA PRO A 140 -27.26 -7.82 0.41
C PRO A 140 -25.97 -7.99 -0.42
N GLN A 141 -25.56 -6.98 -1.18
CA GLN A 141 -24.29 -7.02 -1.91
C GLN A 141 -23.10 -6.86 -0.97
N LEU A 142 -23.22 -6.05 0.07
CA LEU A 142 -22.19 -5.95 1.12
C LEU A 142 -22.02 -7.28 1.88
N ASP A 143 -23.10 -8.01 2.15
CA ASP A 143 -23.03 -9.33 2.77
C ASP A 143 -22.26 -10.34 1.89
N GLN A 144 -22.49 -10.31 0.57
CA GLN A 144 -21.73 -11.13 -0.38
C GLN A 144 -20.24 -10.77 -0.40
N ILE A 145 -19.91 -9.47 -0.36
CA ILE A 145 -18.53 -8.99 -0.30
C ILE A 145 -17.89 -9.41 1.03
N ALA A 146 -18.62 -9.34 2.14
CA ALA A 146 -18.13 -9.81 3.44
C ALA A 146 -17.71 -11.28 3.43
N ALA A 147 -18.47 -12.14 2.73
CA ALA A 147 -18.13 -13.55 2.55
C ALA A 147 -16.83 -13.72 1.72
N LYS A 148 -16.68 -12.98 0.61
CA LYS A 148 -15.46 -12.98 -0.22
C LYS A 148 -14.24 -12.51 0.58
N LEU A 149 -14.36 -11.43 1.35
CA LEU A 149 -13.29 -10.93 2.21
C LEU A 149 -12.87 -11.95 3.28
N THR A 150 -13.82 -12.72 3.82
CA THR A 150 -13.51 -13.75 4.81
C THR A 150 -12.65 -14.86 4.21
N ALA A 151 -12.99 -15.36 3.03
CA ALA A 151 -12.19 -16.35 2.31
C ALA A 151 -10.81 -15.78 1.91
N LEU A 152 -10.79 -14.55 1.39
CA LEU A 152 -9.55 -13.89 0.97
C LEU A 152 -8.60 -13.65 2.16
N ALA A 153 -9.12 -13.30 3.34
CA ALA A 153 -8.33 -13.12 4.55
C ALA A 153 -7.58 -14.40 4.95
N GLN A 154 -8.14 -15.57 4.71
CA GLN A 154 -7.46 -16.84 4.94
C GLN A 154 -6.27 -16.99 3.98
N LEU A 155 -6.48 -16.85 2.66
CA LEU A 155 -5.42 -16.96 1.66
C LEU A 155 -4.31 -15.93 1.90
N THR A 156 -4.68 -14.70 2.28
CA THR A 156 -3.73 -13.62 2.58
C THR A 156 -2.82 -13.98 3.76
N ARG A 157 -3.39 -14.52 4.85
CA ARG A 157 -2.60 -14.99 6.01
C ARG A 157 -1.68 -16.16 5.66
N GLU A 158 -2.19 -17.15 4.93
CA GLU A 158 -1.41 -18.31 4.50
C GLU A 158 -0.25 -17.91 3.59
N SER A 159 -0.45 -16.90 2.76
CA SER A 159 0.57 -16.33 1.89
C SER A 159 1.51 -15.35 2.61
N LYS A 160 1.26 -15.02 3.89
CA LYS A 160 2.01 -14.01 4.66
C LYS A 160 2.04 -12.64 3.98
N MET A 161 0.96 -12.30 3.30
CA MET A 161 0.75 -11.02 2.63
C MET A 161 -0.19 -10.13 3.45
N SER A 162 -0.28 -8.85 3.08
CA SER A 162 -1.28 -7.90 3.57
C SER A 162 -2.07 -7.35 2.38
N ALA A 163 -3.38 -7.54 2.42
CA ALA A 163 -4.30 -6.99 1.43
C ALA A 163 -4.61 -5.52 1.73
N ILE A 164 -4.55 -4.67 0.73
CA ILE A 164 -4.87 -3.26 0.83
C ILE A 164 -6.09 -2.99 -0.04
N TYR A 165 -7.19 -2.56 0.56
CA TYR A 165 -8.35 -2.06 -0.17
C TYR A 165 -8.29 -0.53 -0.23
N GLN A 166 -7.95 0.02 -1.40
CA GLN A 166 -7.88 1.46 -1.64
C GLN A 166 -9.30 2.03 -1.78
N ASN A 167 -9.66 3.09 -1.02
CA ASN A 167 -10.85 3.86 -1.34
C ASN A 167 -10.69 4.51 -2.72
N HIS A 168 -11.76 4.53 -3.50
CA HIS A 168 -11.71 5.03 -4.88
C HIS A 168 -13.02 5.73 -5.24
N SER A 169 -12.95 6.85 -5.94
CA SER A 169 -14.13 7.57 -6.44
C SER A 169 -14.81 6.81 -7.58
N GLY A 170 -16.12 6.95 -7.66
CA GLY A 170 -16.93 6.38 -8.73
C GLY A 170 -18.34 6.03 -8.28
N ALA A 171 -19.29 6.17 -9.20
CA ALA A 171 -20.72 6.05 -8.92
C ALA A 171 -21.16 4.67 -8.38
N ASP A 172 -20.40 3.62 -8.68
CA ASP A 172 -20.72 2.24 -8.32
C ASP A 172 -19.60 1.54 -7.54
N ILE A 173 -18.59 2.29 -7.09
CA ILE A 173 -17.44 1.72 -6.37
C ILE A 173 -17.78 1.53 -4.90
N VAL A 174 -17.58 0.32 -4.40
CA VAL A 174 -17.59 0.05 -2.95
C VAL A 174 -16.36 0.72 -2.34
N GLY A 175 -16.55 1.48 -1.29
CA GLY A 175 -15.48 2.28 -0.67
C GLY A 175 -15.36 3.70 -1.23
N ALA A 176 -16.20 4.12 -2.18
CA ALA A 176 -16.31 5.53 -2.55
C ALA A 176 -16.79 6.35 -1.33
N PRO A 177 -17.90 6.02 -0.66
CA PRO A 177 -18.29 6.65 0.60
C PRO A 177 -17.53 6.11 1.83
N VAL A 178 -16.47 5.33 1.70
CA VAL A 178 -15.59 4.76 2.74
C VAL A 178 -16.31 3.96 3.85
N TRP A 179 -17.45 4.44 4.33
CA TRP A 179 -18.19 3.86 5.47
C TRP A 179 -18.64 2.42 5.23
N ASP A 180 -19.01 2.10 4.00
CA ASP A 180 -19.45 0.77 3.57
C ASP A 180 -18.33 -0.26 3.69
N ILE A 181 -17.19 0.01 3.04
CA ILE A 181 -16.04 -0.89 3.08
C ILE A 181 -15.39 -0.95 4.47
N TYR A 182 -15.36 0.17 5.21
CA TYR A 182 -14.88 0.18 6.59
C TYR A 182 -15.71 -0.76 7.46
N GLY A 183 -17.03 -0.74 7.31
CA GLY A 183 -17.94 -1.63 8.04
C GLY A 183 -17.56 -3.12 7.87
N LEU A 184 -17.05 -3.49 6.70
CA LEU A 184 -16.63 -4.85 6.36
C LEU A 184 -15.22 -5.19 6.84
N ILE A 185 -14.29 -4.23 6.74
CA ILE A 185 -12.84 -4.47 6.95
C ILE A 185 -12.42 -4.26 8.41
N LYS A 186 -13.08 -3.40 9.20
CA LYS A 186 -12.70 -3.06 10.58
C LYS A 186 -12.49 -4.24 11.55
N LYS A 187 -13.00 -5.41 11.21
CA LYS A 187 -12.86 -6.65 12.00
C LYS A 187 -11.55 -7.40 11.77
N TYR A 188 -10.79 -7.05 10.73
CA TYR A 188 -9.52 -7.67 10.40
C TYR A 188 -8.35 -6.89 10.97
N ASP A 189 -7.25 -7.59 11.28
CA ASP A 189 -5.96 -6.97 11.50
C ASP A 189 -5.50 -6.29 10.18
N PRO A 190 -5.09 -5.01 10.20
CA PRO A 190 -4.59 -4.33 9.00
C PRO A 190 -3.43 -5.04 8.30
N LYS A 191 -2.68 -5.87 9.03
CA LYS A 191 -1.64 -6.74 8.45
C LYS A 191 -2.21 -7.92 7.67
N THR A 192 -3.50 -8.20 7.79
CA THR A 192 -4.22 -9.20 6.97
C THR A 192 -5.01 -8.51 5.86
N ILE A 193 -5.98 -7.68 6.22
CA ILE A 193 -6.73 -6.83 5.28
C ILE A 193 -6.89 -5.46 5.93
N GLY A 194 -6.33 -4.44 5.28
CA GLY A 194 -6.45 -3.06 5.72
C GLY A 194 -6.95 -2.14 4.61
N LEU A 195 -7.12 -0.87 4.97
CA LEU A 195 -7.58 0.18 4.07
C LEU A 195 -6.40 1.00 3.57
N GLY A 196 -6.37 1.26 2.28
CA GLY A 196 -5.50 2.24 1.67
C GLY A 196 -6.22 3.58 1.61
N PHE A 197 -5.71 4.60 2.29
CA PHE A 197 -6.28 5.94 2.22
C PHE A 197 -5.73 6.71 1.03
N ASP A 198 -6.56 6.91 0.02
CA ASP A 198 -6.28 7.81 -1.09
C ASP A 198 -6.96 9.15 -0.84
N ILE A 199 -6.14 10.18 -0.55
CA ILE A 199 -6.63 11.52 -0.21
C ILE A 199 -7.38 12.17 -1.36
N HIS A 200 -6.95 11.97 -2.61
CA HIS A 200 -7.64 12.47 -3.79
C HIS A 200 -9.08 11.95 -3.84
N HIS A 201 -9.24 10.63 -3.80
CA HIS A 201 -10.56 10.00 -3.87
C HIS A 201 -11.42 10.34 -2.65
N ALA A 202 -10.83 10.43 -1.46
CA ALA A 202 -11.54 10.86 -0.26
C ALA A 202 -12.08 12.29 -0.38
N MET A 203 -11.33 13.20 -1.02
CA MET A 203 -11.78 14.57 -1.26
C MET A 203 -12.79 14.68 -2.40
N VAL A 204 -12.65 13.87 -3.45
CA VAL A 204 -13.62 13.81 -4.55
C VAL A 204 -15.01 13.41 -4.02
N GLU A 205 -15.08 12.36 -3.22
CA GLU A 205 -16.34 11.81 -2.72
C GLU A 205 -16.87 12.50 -1.44
N GLY A 206 -15.96 12.92 -0.57
CA GLY A 206 -16.30 13.46 0.75
C GLY A 206 -16.16 14.97 0.86
N GLY A 207 -15.50 15.63 -0.07
CA GLY A 207 -15.27 17.08 0.01
C GLY A 207 -14.67 17.47 1.36
N LEU A 208 -15.32 18.39 2.07
CA LEU A 208 -14.88 18.88 3.38
C LEU A 208 -14.88 17.80 4.48
N SER A 209 -15.52 16.66 4.26
CA SER A 209 -15.61 15.59 5.27
C SER A 209 -14.45 14.57 5.19
N TRP A 210 -13.47 14.73 4.31
CA TRP A 210 -12.32 13.83 4.22
C TRP A 210 -11.58 13.61 5.56
N PRO A 211 -11.47 14.60 6.48
CA PRO A 211 -10.82 14.35 7.78
C PRO A 211 -11.60 13.38 8.66
N ILE A 212 -12.95 13.38 8.55
CA ILE A 212 -13.81 12.41 9.25
C ILE A 212 -13.57 11.02 8.67
N GLN A 213 -13.49 10.89 7.34
CA GLN A 213 -13.18 9.63 6.66
C GLN A 213 -11.84 9.09 7.11
N PHE A 214 -10.80 9.93 7.13
CA PHE A 214 -9.47 9.52 7.61
C PHE A 214 -9.51 9.04 9.06
N LYS A 215 -10.10 9.83 9.97
CA LYS A 215 -10.22 9.46 11.39
C LYS A 215 -10.96 8.14 11.58
N LEU A 216 -11.99 7.88 10.77
CA LEU A 216 -12.73 6.63 10.80
C LEU A 216 -11.85 5.43 10.47
N ILE A 217 -11.05 5.52 9.38
CA ILE A 217 -10.30 4.38 8.86
C ILE A 217 -8.90 4.24 9.46
N ALA A 218 -8.38 5.25 10.16
CA ALA A 218 -7.02 5.26 10.70
C ALA A 218 -6.62 3.97 11.48
N PRO A 219 -7.50 3.35 12.29
CA PRO A 219 -7.18 2.09 12.97
C PRO A 219 -7.00 0.90 12.01
N SER A 220 -7.51 0.99 10.79
CA SER A 220 -7.44 -0.06 9.75
C SER A 220 -6.50 0.31 8.60
N LEU A 221 -5.68 1.37 8.77
CA LEU A 221 -4.82 1.90 7.70
C LEU A 221 -3.69 0.93 7.38
N ALA A 222 -3.52 0.61 6.10
CA ALA A 222 -2.47 -0.28 5.59
C ALA A 222 -1.57 0.39 4.53
N ALA A 223 -2.04 1.44 3.86
CA ALA A 223 -1.26 2.25 2.94
C ALA A 223 -1.85 3.65 2.79
N VAL A 224 -1.06 4.59 2.29
CA VAL A 224 -1.50 5.94 1.91
C VAL A 224 -1.15 6.18 0.45
N TYR A 225 -2.11 6.72 -0.31
CA TYR A 225 -1.94 7.07 -1.72
C TYR A 225 -2.13 8.57 -1.92
N VAL A 226 -1.28 9.14 -2.76
CA VAL A 226 -1.24 10.59 -2.98
C VAL A 226 -1.25 10.90 -4.46
N LYS A 227 -2.21 11.68 -4.88
CA LYS A 227 -2.32 12.38 -6.16
C LYS A 227 -3.21 13.58 -5.98
N ASP A 228 -3.26 14.49 -6.96
CA ASP A 228 -4.02 15.74 -6.84
C ASP A 228 -4.99 15.94 -8.01
N PHE A 229 -5.98 16.78 -7.82
CA PHE A 229 -7.05 17.02 -8.80
C PHE A 229 -7.63 18.42 -8.72
N VAL A 230 -8.34 18.79 -9.77
CA VAL A 230 -9.26 19.94 -9.82
C VAL A 230 -10.62 19.50 -10.32
N TRP A 231 -11.65 20.30 -10.01
CA TRP A 231 -12.93 20.20 -10.70
C TRP A 231 -12.90 21.09 -11.93
N GLU A 232 -13.03 20.51 -13.11
CA GLU A 232 -13.12 21.22 -14.37
C GLU A 232 -14.44 20.87 -15.05
N LYS A 233 -15.33 21.86 -15.18
CA LYS A 233 -16.66 21.68 -15.80
C LYS A 233 -17.51 20.54 -15.19
N GLY A 234 -17.38 20.34 -13.89
CA GLY A 234 -18.11 19.28 -13.17
C GLY A 234 -17.50 17.89 -13.25
N ALA A 235 -16.34 17.74 -13.91
CA ALA A 235 -15.58 16.50 -13.94
C ALA A 235 -14.30 16.61 -13.10
N VAL A 236 -13.85 15.49 -12.56
CA VAL A 236 -12.55 15.38 -11.88
C VAL A 236 -11.46 15.31 -12.95
N LYS A 237 -10.42 16.11 -12.77
CA LYS A 237 -9.25 16.12 -13.63
C LYS A 237 -7.99 16.06 -12.76
N ASP A 238 -7.18 15.05 -12.96
CA ASP A 238 -5.90 14.91 -12.28
C ASP A 238 -4.93 16.01 -12.72
N VAL A 239 -4.17 16.54 -11.77
CA VAL A 239 -3.19 17.63 -11.97
C VAL A 239 -1.92 17.34 -11.17
N PRO A 240 -0.82 18.07 -11.45
CA PRO A 240 0.40 17.98 -10.65
C PRO A 240 0.15 18.19 -9.16
N LEU A 241 0.84 17.43 -8.32
CA LEU A 241 0.71 17.54 -6.87
C LEU A 241 1.00 18.96 -6.37
N GLY A 242 0.10 19.49 -5.54
CA GLY A 242 0.16 20.86 -5.02
C GLY A 242 -0.45 21.92 -5.95
N GLN A 243 -0.96 21.53 -7.12
CA GLN A 243 -1.65 22.43 -8.03
C GLN A 243 -3.18 22.25 -8.03
N GLY A 244 -3.66 21.33 -7.20
CA GLY A 244 -5.06 20.98 -7.14
C GLY A 244 -5.72 21.31 -5.81
N ARG A 245 -6.55 20.40 -5.35
CA ARG A 245 -7.43 20.56 -4.19
C ARG A 245 -6.98 19.77 -2.96
N VAL A 246 -5.99 18.90 -3.09
CA VAL A 246 -5.53 18.07 -1.97
C VAL A 246 -4.93 18.97 -0.89
N ASP A 247 -5.46 18.85 0.33
CA ASP A 247 -4.99 19.61 1.48
C ASP A 247 -3.74 18.94 2.09
N PRO A 248 -2.56 19.59 2.06
CA PRO A 248 -1.33 19.05 2.64
C PRO A 248 -1.44 18.64 4.12
N LYS A 249 -2.43 19.19 4.84
CA LYS A 249 -2.68 18.84 6.26
C LYS A 249 -2.95 17.36 6.47
N PHE A 250 -3.39 16.62 5.43
CA PHE A 250 -3.58 15.18 5.57
C PHE A 250 -2.30 14.47 6.00
N VAL A 251 -1.12 14.93 5.56
CA VAL A 251 0.18 14.37 5.95
C VAL A 251 0.39 14.45 7.47
N THR A 252 0.03 15.59 8.08
CA THR A 252 0.08 15.77 9.54
C THR A 252 -0.86 14.79 10.24
N MET A 253 -2.09 14.63 9.75
CA MET A 253 -3.05 13.68 10.33
C MET A 253 -2.58 12.23 10.24
N VAL A 254 -1.95 11.84 9.11
CA VAL A 254 -1.37 10.50 8.95
C VAL A 254 -0.23 10.29 9.95
N ARG A 255 0.67 11.27 10.08
CA ARG A 255 1.79 11.21 11.04
C ARG A 255 1.29 11.09 12.49
N GLU A 256 0.31 11.91 12.87
CA GLU A 256 -0.32 11.88 14.21
C GLU A 256 -1.04 10.57 14.52
N SER A 257 -1.48 9.82 13.50
CA SER A 257 -2.10 8.50 13.68
C SER A 257 -1.09 7.41 14.07
N GLY A 258 0.22 7.70 14.00
CA GLY A 258 1.29 6.72 14.23
C GLY A 258 1.50 5.74 13.07
N PHE A 259 0.87 5.97 11.92
CA PHE A 259 1.05 5.13 10.74
C PHE A 259 2.48 5.24 10.19
N SER A 260 3.11 4.09 9.94
CA SER A 260 4.48 3.99 9.39
C SER A 260 4.57 3.07 8.17
N GLY A 261 3.42 2.68 7.61
CA GLY A 261 3.35 1.81 6.44
C GLY A 261 3.63 2.52 5.11
N PRO A 262 3.34 1.86 3.98
CA PRO A 262 3.62 2.35 2.64
C PRO A 262 2.96 3.70 2.32
N LEU A 263 3.72 4.59 1.69
CA LEU A 263 3.26 5.84 1.09
C LEU A 263 3.56 5.77 -0.41
N CYS A 264 2.52 5.87 -1.24
CA CYS A 264 2.62 5.73 -2.69
C CYS A 264 2.20 7.02 -3.40
N LEU A 265 3.07 7.52 -4.29
CA LEU A 265 2.78 8.66 -5.16
C LEU A 265 2.27 8.17 -6.52
N HIS A 266 1.13 8.70 -6.95
CA HIS A 266 0.52 8.45 -8.24
C HIS A 266 0.62 9.67 -9.14
N VAL A 267 1.18 9.51 -10.35
CA VAL A 267 1.23 10.54 -11.41
C VAL A 267 0.43 10.02 -12.60
N GLU A 268 -0.88 10.28 -12.61
CA GLU A 268 -1.80 9.73 -13.61
C GLU A 268 -2.29 10.77 -14.64
N TYR A 269 -2.01 12.05 -14.44
CA TYR A 269 -2.44 13.14 -15.34
C TYR A 269 -1.67 13.23 -16.66
N LEU A 270 -0.65 12.38 -16.87
CA LEU A 270 0.21 12.33 -18.07
C LEU A 270 0.28 10.93 -18.68
N GLU A 271 -0.73 10.09 -18.49
CA GLU A 271 -0.75 8.75 -19.14
C GLU A 271 -0.52 8.86 -20.66
N GLY A 272 0.30 7.95 -21.20
CA GLY A 272 0.63 7.89 -22.64
C GLY A 272 1.65 8.93 -23.10
N LYS A 273 2.29 9.69 -22.19
CA LYS A 273 3.38 10.60 -22.52
C LYS A 273 4.72 9.86 -22.59
N LYS A 274 5.73 10.55 -23.13
CA LYS A 274 7.10 10.03 -23.24
C LYS A 274 7.77 9.95 -21.86
N GLU A 275 8.79 9.12 -21.78
CA GLU A 275 9.54 8.86 -20.54
C GLU A 275 10.11 10.15 -19.90
N ASP A 276 10.72 11.03 -20.69
CA ASP A 276 11.32 12.30 -20.23
C ASP A 276 10.27 13.18 -19.52
N VAL A 277 9.09 13.33 -20.13
CA VAL A 277 7.97 14.11 -19.58
C VAL A 277 7.45 13.49 -18.29
N LEU A 278 7.33 12.16 -18.24
CA LEU A 278 6.89 11.44 -17.05
C LEU A 278 7.91 11.52 -15.92
N THR A 279 9.20 11.36 -16.24
CA THR A 279 10.31 11.45 -15.27
C THR A 279 10.35 12.84 -14.61
N GLU A 280 10.20 13.92 -15.39
CA GLU A 280 10.13 15.28 -14.86
C GLU A 280 8.90 15.47 -13.96
N ALA A 281 7.75 14.95 -14.35
CA ALA A 281 6.51 15.02 -13.57
C ALA A 281 6.63 14.29 -12.23
N PHE A 282 7.12 13.05 -12.24
CA PHE A 282 7.36 12.27 -11.02
C PHE A 282 8.36 12.96 -10.10
N SER A 283 9.46 13.51 -10.65
CA SER A 283 10.49 14.22 -9.87
C SER A 283 9.92 15.46 -9.18
N ARG A 284 9.13 16.27 -9.89
CA ARG A 284 8.45 17.45 -9.35
C ARG A 284 7.46 17.09 -8.27
N ASP A 285 6.59 16.11 -8.52
CA ASP A 285 5.54 15.73 -7.59
C ASP A 285 6.13 15.04 -6.33
N LEU A 286 7.22 14.27 -6.48
CA LEU A 286 7.96 13.71 -5.36
C LEU A 286 8.61 14.81 -4.50
N ALA A 287 9.18 15.84 -5.12
CA ALA A 287 9.73 17.00 -4.40
C ALA A 287 8.64 17.75 -3.62
N THR A 288 7.47 17.93 -4.24
CA THR A 288 6.29 18.52 -3.56
C THR A 288 5.86 17.68 -2.35
N LEU A 289 5.73 16.35 -2.53
CA LEU A 289 5.35 15.45 -1.44
C LEU A 289 6.37 15.48 -0.30
N ARG A 290 7.66 15.45 -0.60
CA ARG A 290 8.73 15.60 0.39
C ARG A 290 8.62 16.90 1.17
N SER A 291 8.34 18.01 0.50
CA SER A 291 8.15 19.31 1.18
C SER A 291 6.96 19.27 2.16
N TRP A 292 5.87 18.59 1.81
CA TRP A 292 4.72 18.40 2.71
C TRP A 292 5.06 17.51 3.93
N LEU A 293 5.97 16.57 3.73
CA LEU A 293 6.47 15.69 4.80
C LEU A 293 7.49 16.40 5.71
N GLY A 294 8.02 17.55 5.32
CA GLY A 294 9.07 18.27 6.03
C GLY A 294 10.44 17.59 5.88
N ALA A 295 10.67 16.89 4.76
CA ALA A 295 11.90 16.18 4.43
C ALA A 295 12.73 16.95 3.40
#